data_dc83fe0764d43d64ca143826a5ef00ef
#
_entry.id   dc83fe0764d43d64ca143826a5ef00ef
#
_cell.length_a   1.000
_cell.length_b   1.000
_cell.length_c   1.000
_cell.angle_alpha   90.00
_cell.angle_beta   90.00
_cell.angle_gamma   90.00
#
_symmetry.space_group_name_H-M   'P 1'
#
loop_
_entity.id
_entity.type
_entity.pdbx_description
1 polymer ?
#
loop_
_entity_poly.entity_id
_entity_poly.type
_entity_poly.pdbx_seq_one_letter_code
_entity_poly.pdbx_strand_id
1 'polypeptide(L)'
;MSIQKIAQLAGVSVATVSRVLNNSDTVKAKNRERVLQAIKESNYQPNLLARQLRTARSYMILVMVSNIANPFCAEVVKGIEEEAEKNGYRILLCNSGSDIERSRSGLSLLSGKIVDGIITMDAFSKLPELAGLIGSAPWVQCAEYADAGTVSCVGINDVDASQHAISQLANGGRKRIAMINHDLSYKYARLRERGYKSVIHLRDLDYQAVEYARALSSSAGMAAMQNLLKDNPPDAVFAVSDTLAAGALRTIQQAGLRVPEDIAVVGFDGTELAEMISLTTIEQPSRDIGRKAVDLLLNKIDNPDAPTERIMLDWRFISRAST
;
A
#
# COMPACT_ATOMS: atom_id res chain seq x y z
N MET A 1 -10.11 8.27 36.72
CA MET A 1 -11.58 8.07 36.93
C MET A 1 -11.92 6.63 36.57
N SER A 2 -12.87 5.94 37.30
CA SER A 2 -13.24 4.55 36.99
C SER A 2 -14.66 4.47 36.42
N ILE A 3 -14.99 3.38 35.70
CA ILE A 3 -16.33 3.12 35.17
C ILE A 3 -17.39 3.05 36.30
N GLN A 4 -16.99 2.57 37.49
CA GLN A 4 -17.86 2.54 38.67
C GLN A 4 -18.24 3.96 39.11
N LYS A 5 -17.29 4.91 39.07
CA LYS A 5 -17.58 6.30 39.43
C LYS A 5 -18.53 6.97 38.42
N ILE A 6 -18.39 6.67 37.12
CA ILE A 6 -19.34 7.13 36.09
C ILE A 6 -20.75 6.56 36.34
N ALA A 7 -20.84 5.27 36.66
CA ALA A 7 -22.10 4.62 36.99
C ALA A 7 -22.80 5.30 38.18
N GLN A 8 -22.05 5.65 39.23
CA GLN A 8 -22.50 6.37 40.39
C GLN A 8 -23.01 7.78 40.02
N LEU A 9 -22.21 8.57 39.25
CA LEU A 9 -22.60 9.91 38.83
C LEU A 9 -23.81 9.92 37.91
N ALA A 10 -23.93 8.96 37.00
CA ALA A 10 -25.07 8.82 36.12
C ALA A 10 -26.31 8.18 36.79
N GLY A 11 -26.18 7.62 38.01
CA GLY A 11 -27.26 6.91 38.72
C GLY A 11 -27.75 5.69 37.95
N VAL A 12 -26.82 4.90 37.36
CA VAL A 12 -27.13 3.68 36.62
C VAL A 12 -26.12 2.58 37.01
N SER A 13 -26.39 1.34 36.56
CA SER A 13 -25.46 0.23 36.78
C SER A 13 -24.21 0.36 35.89
N VAL A 14 -23.07 -0.25 36.31
CA VAL A 14 -21.84 -0.36 35.51
C VAL A 14 -22.14 -1.04 34.15
N ALA A 15 -23.04 -2.03 34.14
CA ALA A 15 -23.46 -2.68 32.91
C ALA A 15 -24.19 -1.71 31.97
N THR A 16 -24.98 -0.76 32.46
CA THR A 16 -25.62 0.28 31.65
C THR A 16 -24.56 1.25 31.07
N VAL A 17 -23.60 1.70 31.86
CA VAL A 17 -22.50 2.53 31.35
C VAL A 17 -21.72 1.80 30.25
N SER A 18 -21.40 0.53 30.47
CA SER A 18 -20.71 -0.30 29.47
C SER A 18 -21.49 -0.44 28.17
N ARG A 19 -22.83 -0.61 28.22
CA ARG A 19 -23.68 -0.66 27.04
C ARG A 19 -23.72 0.67 26.29
N VAL A 20 -23.77 1.80 27.00
CA VAL A 20 -23.71 3.14 26.40
C VAL A 20 -22.38 3.35 25.69
N LEU A 21 -21.25 3.00 26.31
CA LEU A 21 -19.92 3.10 25.73
C LEU A 21 -19.72 2.22 24.47
N ASN A 22 -20.50 1.13 24.37
CA ASN A 22 -20.47 0.22 23.20
C ASN A 22 -21.60 0.51 22.19
N ASN A 23 -22.23 1.69 22.24
CA ASN A 23 -23.33 2.09 21.36
C ASN A 23 -24.50 1.10 21.26
N SER A 24 -24.78 0.34 22.33
CA SER A 24 -25.88 -0.60 22.34
C SER A 24 -27.25 0.12 22.32
N ASP A 25 -28.10 -0.24 21.36
CA ASP A 25 -29.45 0.32 21.22
C ASP A 25 -30.43 -0.12 22.34
N THR A 26 -30.01 -1.07 23.18
CA THR A 26 -30.81 -1.59 24.28
C THR A 26 -30.94 -0.64 25.47
N VAL A 27 -30.21 0.49 25.48
CA VAL A 27 -30.21 1.46 26.57
C VAL A 27 -31.28 2.55 26.31
N LYS A 28 -32.21 2.75 27.27
CA LYS A 28 -33.18 3.83 27.19
C LYS A 28 -32.52 5.19 27.00
N ALA A 29 -33.05 6.04 26.11
CA ALA A 29 -32.52 7.34 25.75
C ALA A 29 -32.10 8.20 26.97
N LYS A 30 -32.98 8.29 27.99
CA LYS A 30 -32.74 9.03 29.24
C LYS A 30 -31.50 8.53 30.00
N ASN A 31 -31.24 7.23 30.03
CA ASN A 31 -30.06 6.69 30.70
C ASN A 31 -28.80 6.90 29.88
N ARG A 32 -28.90 6.83 28.54
CA ARG A 32 -27.81 7.14 27.61
C ARG A 32 -27.34 8.59 27.81
N GLU A 33 -28.28 9.53 27.83
CA GLU A 33 -27.98 10.96 28.03
C GLU A 33 -27.29 11.23 29.38
N ARG A 34 -27.79 10.66 30.48
CA ARG A 34 -27.15 10.80 31.81
C ARG A 34 -25.71 10.25 31.84
N VAL A 35 -25.46 9.12 31.20
CA VAL A 35 -24.14 8.51 31.11
C VAL A 35 -23.22 9.39 30.28
N LEU A 36 -23.63 9.87 29.11
CA LEU A 36 -22.83 10.74 28.24
C LEU A 36 -22.51 12.07 28.95
N GLN A 37 -23.45 12.64 29.68
CA GLN A 37 -23.24 13.85 30.49
C GLN A 37 -22.20 13.60 31.60
N ALA A 38 -22.30 12.51 32.36
CA ALA A 38 -21.35 12.16 33.41
C ALA A 38 -19.93 11.91 32.85
N ILE A 39 -19.81 11.30 31.66
CA ILE A 39 -18.55 11.11 30.95
C ILE A 39 -17.95 12.45 30.59
N LYS A 40 -18.71 13.36 29.99
CA LYS A 40 -18.29 14.69 29.57
C LYS A 40 -17.81 15.54 30.77
N GLU A 41 -18.61 15.61 31.84
CA GLU A 41 -18.30 16.40 33.03
C GLU A 41 -17.08 15.90 33.78
N SER A 42 -16.85 14.57 33.76
CA SER A 42 -15.72 13.94 34.45
C SER A 42 -14.46 13.78 33.60
N ASN A 43 -14.49 14.18 32.34
CA ASN A 43 -13.44 13.91 31.35
C ASN A 43 -12.99 12.44 31.36
N TYR A 44 -13.95 11.53 31.53
CA TYR A 44 -13.66 10.11 31.62
C TYR A 44 -13.28 9.54 30.26
N GLN A 45 -12.12 8.93 30.20
CA GLN A 45 -11.70 8.14 29.04
C GLN A 45 -11.82 6.66 29.39
N PRO A 46 -12.53 5.86 28.54
CA PRO A 46 -12.59 4.41 28.73
C PRO A 46 -11.19 3.80 28.75
N ASN A 47 -10.93 2.93 29.70
CA ASN A 47 -9.66 2.20 29.73
C ASN A 47 -9.63 1.17 28.59
N LEU A 48 -8.81 1.43 27.58
CA LEU A 48 -8.65 0.56 26.40
C LEU A 48 -8.19 -0.84 26.80
N LEU A 49 -7.29 -0.96 27.78
CA LEU A 49 -6.81 -2.26 28.29
C LEU A 49 -7.94 -3.08 28.90
N ALA A 50 -8.82 -2.43 29.69
CA ALA A 50 -10.00 -3.12 30.27
C ALA A 50 -11.00 -3.54 29.18
N ARG A 51 -11.13 -2.78 28.08
CA ARG A 51 -11.93 -3.16 26.92
C ARG A 51 -11.31 -4.36 26.22
N GLN A 52 -10.01 -4.31 25.95
CA GLN A 52 -9.24 -5.38 25.30
C GLN A 52 -9.34 -6.70 26.09
N LEU A 53 -9.14 -6.68 27.40
CA LEU A 53 -9.28 -7.87 28.26
C LEU A 53 -10.68 -8.51 28.18
N ARG A 54 -11.72 -7.70 27.99
CA ARG A 54 -13.11 -8.19 27.94
C ARG A 54 -13.47 -8.71 26.57
N THR A 55 -13.01 -8.06 25.48
CA THR A 55 -13.38 -8.39 24.10
C THR A 55 -12.39 -9.35 23.46
N ALA A 56 -11.23 -9.60 24.09
CA ALA A 56 -10.08 -10.29 23.52
C ALA A 56 -9.59 -9.66 22.21
N ARG A 57 -9.90 -8.35 22.00
CA ARG A 57 -9.48 -7.57 20.81
C ARG A 57 -8.85 -6.25 21.20
N SER A 58 -7.81 -5.90 20.48
CA SER A 58 -7.09 -4.62 20.65
C SER A 58 -7.74 -3.48 19.87
N TYR A 59 -8.45 -3.80 18.79
CA TYR A 59 -8.93 -2.86 17.77
C TYR A 59 -7.79 -2.08 17.12
N MET A 60 -6.63 -2.71 17.00
CA MET A 60 -5.45 -2.19 16.35
C MET A 60 -5.03 -3.11 15.20
N ILE A 61 -4.62 -2.55 14.07
CA ILE A 61 -4.07 -3.25 12.91
C ILE A 61 -2.63 -2.79 12.73
N LEU A 62 -1.69 -3.73 12.59
CA LEU A 62 -0.32 -3.41 12.18
C LEU A 62 -0.26 -3.25 10.66
N VAL A 63 0.25 -2.13 10.19
CA VAL A 63 0.51 -1.87 8.77
C VAL A 63 2.03 -1.79 8.59
N MET A 64 2.59 -2.73 7.84
CA MET A 64 4.03 -2.74 7.52
C MET A 64 4.25 -2.29 6.08
N VAL A 65 5.05 -1.24 5.91
CA VAL A 65 5.43 -0.72 4.59
C VAL A 65 6.95 -0.71 4.45
N SER A 66 7.45 -0.89 3.23
CA SER A 66 8.88 -0.80 2.94
C SER A 66 9.39 0.65 3.03
N ASN A 67 8.61 1.60 2.53
CA ASN A 67 8.97 3.03 2.56
C ASN A 67 7.73 3.91 2.55
N ILE A 68 7.40 4.52 3.68
CA ILE A 68 6.26 5.45 3.79
C ILE A 68 6.45 6.76 3.00
N ALA A 69 7.69 7.12 2.67
CA ALA A 69 7.97 8.28 1.83
C ALA A 69 7.63 8.06 0.34
N ASN A 70 7.35 6.81 -0.07
CA ASN A 70 6.83 6.54 -1.40
C ASN A 70 5.36 7.02 -1.48
N PRO A 71 5.02 7.96 -2.41
CA PRO A 71 3.67 8.50 -2.53
C PRO A 71 2.58 7.43 -2.73
N PHE A 72 2.87 6.39 -3.50
CA PHE A 72 1.95 5.26 -3.67
C PHE A 72 1.65 4.57 -2.33
N CYS A 73 2.70 4.23 -1.57
CA CYS A 73 2.52 3.61 -0.25
C CYS A 73 1.69 4.50 0.69
N ALA A 74 1.94 5.81 0.67
CA ALA A 74 1.21 6.77 1.51
C ALA A 74 -0.29 6.79 1.17
N GLU A 75 -0.67 6.78 -0.11
CA GLU A 75 -2.07 6.75 -0.53
C GLU A 75 -2.77 5.42 -0.19
N VAL A 76 -2.06 4.28 -0.30
CA VAL A 76 -2.60 2.98 0.17
C VAL A 76 -2.82 3.01 1.67
N VAL A 77 -1.87 3.52 2.46
CA VAL A 77 -1.99 3.64 3.93
C VAL A 77 -3.18 4.53 4.31
N LYS A 78 -3.43 5.64 3.60
CA LYS A 78 -4.64 6.45 3.81
C LYS A 78 -5.92 5.64 3.59
N GLY A 79 -5.99 4.83 2.53
CA GLY A 79 -7.12 3.95 2.29
C GLY A 79 -7.31 2.92 3.41
N ILE A 80 -6.21 2.36 3.94
CA ILE A 80 -6.23 1.46 5.10
C ILE A 80 -6.76 2.20 6.34
N GLU A 81 -6.24 3.40 6.63
CA GLU A 81 -6.64 4.19 7.80
C GLU A 81 -8.13 4.55 7.76
N GLU A 82 -8.60 5.09 6.62
CA GLU A 82 -10.01 5.45 6.40
C GLU A 82 -10.96 4.27 6.66
N GLU A 83 -10.63 3.10 6.13
CA GLU A 83 -11.50 1.93 6.27
C GLU A 83 -11.40 1.29 7.65
N ALA A 84 -10.20 1.25 8.25
CA ALA A 84 -10.01 0.81 9.62
C ALA A 84 -10.82 1.68 10.60
N GLU A 85 -10.77 3.01 10.45
CA GLU A 85 -11.50 3.95 11.33
C GLU A 85 -13.03 3.76 11.24
N LYS A 86 -13.60 3.58 10.05
CA LYS A 86 -15.03 3.28 9.85
C LYS A 86 -15.47 2.02 10.62
N ASN A 87 -14.57 1.04 10.73
CA ASN A 87 -14.81 -0.21 11.43
C ASN A 87 -14.37 -0.18 12.90
N GLY A 88 -14.01 0.99 13.45
CA GLY A 88 -13.63 1.18 14.85
C GLY A 88 -12.23 0.68 15.20
N TYR A 89 -11.38 0.45 14.19
CA TYR A 89 -9.98 0.09 14.32
C TYR A 89 -9.07 1.31 14.20
N ARG A 90 -7.86 1.20 14.76
CA ARG A 90 -6.75 2.13 14.54
C ARG A 90 -5.58 1.37 13.91
N ILE A 91 -4.68 2.08 13.24
CA ILE A 91 -3.49 1.49 12.65
C ILE A 91 -2.24 1.82 13.48
N LEU A 92 -1.32 0.87 13.52
CA LEU A 92 0.07 1.07 13.92
C LEU A 92 0.93 0.92 12.68
N LEU A 93 1.58 1.99 12.26
CA LEU A 93 2.43 1.98 11.06
C LEU A 93 3.86 1.59 11.42
N CYS A 94 4.38 0.57 10.76
CA CYS A 94 5.78 0.16 10.83
C CYS A 94 6.45 0.38 9.46
N ASN A 95 7.43 1.28 9.42
CA ASN A 95 8.28 1.48 8.24
C ASN A 95 9.50 0.55 8.34
N SER A 96 9.43 -0.60 7.66
CA SER A 96 10.45 -1.66 7.75
C SER A 96 11.77 -1.27 7.06
N GLY A 97 11.70 -0.48 5.98
CA GLY A 97 12.84 -0.22 5.11
C GLY A 97 13.38 -1.48 4.44
N SER A 98 12.54 -2.52 4.30
CA SER A 98 12.92 -3.88 3.87
C SER A 98 14.01 -4.52 4.74
N ASP A 99 14.17 -4.05 5.98
CA ASP A 99 15.09 -4.56 6.98
C ASP A 99 14.41 -5.66 7.82
N ILE A 100 15.06 -6.83 7.92
CA ILE A 100 14.48 -8.01 8.58
C ILE A 100 14.32 -7.82 10.09
N GLU A 101 15.25 -7.12 10.74
CA GLU A 101 15.20 -6.91 12.19
C GLU A 101 14.11 -5.91 12.57
N ARG A 102 13.93 -4.85 11.76
CA ARG A 102 12.81 -3.92 11.93
C ARG A 102 11.47 -4.64 11.69
N SER A 103 11.39 -5.47 10.67
CA SER A 103 10.20 -6.28 10.40
C SER A 103 9.90 -7.22 11.56
N ARG A 104 10.92 -7.91 12.10
CA ARG A 104 10.81 -8.79 13.27
C ARG A 104 10.32 -8.03 14.52
N SER A 105 10.88 -6.84 14.76
CA SER A 105 10.45 -5.98 15.87
C SER A 105 8.97 -5.57 15.73
N GLY A 106 8.52 -5.16 14.55
CA GLY A 106 7.12 -4.87 14.29
C GLY A 106 6.21 -6.08 14.51
N LEU A 107 6.61 -7.26 14.02
CA LEU A 107 5.83 -8.49 14.17
C LEU A 107 5.70 -8.98 15.62
N SER A 108 6.60 -8.59 16.53
CA SER A 108 6.46 -8.90 17.96
C SER A 108 5.19 -8.34 18.59
N LEU A 109 4.58 -7.31 17.98
CA LEU A 109 3.30 -6.74 18.42
C LEU A 109 2.12 -7.71 18.25
N LEU A 110 2.21 -8.65 17.29
CA LEU A 110 1.21 -9.72 17.11
C LEU A 110 1.26 -10.72 18.27
N SER A 111 2.45 -11.22 18.59
CA SER A 111 2.63 -12.18 19.71
C SER A 111 2.25 -11.56 21.06
N GLY A 112 2.47 -10.26 21.23
CA GLY A 112 2.04 -9.49 22.38
C GLY A 112 0.54 -9.15 22.43
N LYS A 113 -0.25 -9.56 21.42
CA LYS A 113 -1.68 -9.23 21.26
C LYS A 113 -1.97 -7.72 21.33
N ILE A 114 -1.01 -6.91 20.90
CA ILE A 114 -1.15 -5.44 20.81
C ILE A 114 -1.95 -5.07 19.57
N VAL A 115 -1.90 -5.92 18.55
CA VAL A 115 -2.66 -5.79 17.29
C VAL A 115 -3.46 -7.08 17.03
N ASP A 116 -4.60 -6.95 16.36
CA ASP A 116 -5.51 -8.07 16.05
C ASP A 116 -5.15 -8.74 14.73
N GLY A 117 -4.38 -8.06 13.87
CA GLY A 117 -3.96 -8.57 12.57
C GLY A 117 -2.96 -7.64 11.90
N ILE A 118 -2.49 -8.05 10.72
CA ILE A 118 -1.44 -7.36 9.98
C ILE A 118 -1.79 -7.19 8.50
N ILE A 119 -1.49 -6.00 7.95
CA ILE A 119 -1.42 -5.73 6.51
C ILE A 119 0.03 -5.43 6.15
N THR A 120 0.54 -6.11 5.12
CA THR A 120 1.93 -5.94 4.70
C THR A 120 2.03 -5.47 3.26
N MET A 121 2.93 -4.52 3.01
CA MET A 121 3.24 -3.94 1.70
C MET A 121 4.74 -4.06 1.39
N ASP A 122 5.41 -5.07 1.93
CA ASP A 122 6.85 -5.26 1.77
C ASP A 122 7.19 -6.53 0.98
N ALA A 123 8.34 -6.51 0.30
CA ALA A 123 8.87 -7.69 -0.38
C ALA A 123 9.40 -8.69 0.63
N PHE A 124 8.60 -9.68 0.94
CA PHE A 124 9.04 -10.79 1.78
C PHE A 124 9.77 -11.87 0.96
N SER A 125 10.92 -11.51 0.38
CA SER A 125 11.84 -12.50 -0.20
C SER A 125 12.31 -13.52 0.85
N LYS A 126 12.23 -13.16 2.13
CA LYS A 126 12.48 -14.00 3.30
C LYS A 126 11.18 -14.42 4.00
N LEU A 127 10.11 -14.61 3.23
CA LEU A 127 8.77 -14.93 3.73
C LEU A 127 8.74 -16.09 4.74
N PRO A 128 9.47 -17.22 4.56
CA PRO A 128 9.41 -18.31 5.51
C PRO A 128 9.81 -17.93 6.93
N GLU A 129 10.80 -17.03 7.09
CA GLU A 129 11.24 -16.56 8.40
C GLU A 129 10.20 -15.64 9.05
N LEU A 130 9.58 -14.75 8.28
CA LEU A 130 8.57 -13.83 8.78
C LEU A 130 7.21 -14.49 8.96
N ALA A 131 6.84 -15.41 8.07
CA ALA A 131 5.60 -16.17 8.18
C ALA A 131 5.55 -16.99 9.49
N GLY A 132 6.69 -17.54 9.93
CA GLY A 132 6.80 -18.21 11.22
C GLY A 132 6.51 -17.28 12.43
N LEU A 133 6.86 -15.98 12.32
CA LEU A 133 6.58 -14.98 13.35
C LEU A 133 5.12 -14.52 13.34
N ILE A 134 4.49 -14.46 12.17
CA ILE A 134 3.08 -14.13 12.02
C ILE A 134 2.20 -15.28 12.54
N GLY A 135 2.65 -16.54 12.31
CA GLY A 135 1.95 -17.74 12.76
C GLY A 135 0.53 -17.81 12.18
N SER A 136 -0.46 -18.01 13.05
CA SER A 136 -1.88 -18.09 12.68
C SER A 136 -2.60 -16.73 12.77
N ALA A 137 -1.90 -15.62 13.02
CA ALA A 137 -2.54 -14.32 13.11
C ALA A 137 -3.14 -13.90 11.76
N PRO A 138 -4.28 -13.19 11.77
CA PRO A 138 -4.89 -12.64 10.56
C PRO A 138 -3.90 -11.79 9.78
N TRP A 139 -3.66 -12.15 8.50
CA TRP A 139 -2.68 -11.51 7.64
C TRP A 139 -3.21 -11.31 6.22
N VAL A 140 -3.01 -10.10 5.68
CA VAL A 140 -3.30 -9.74 4.30
C VAL A 140 -2.08 -9.06 3.69
N GLN A 141 -1.74 -9.43 2.45
CA GLN A 141 -0.72 -8.77 1.65
C GLN A 141 -1.35 -7.74 0.72
N CYS A 142 -0.73 -6.59 0.59
CA CYS A 142 -1.28 -5.45 -0.12
C CYS A 142 -0.25 -4.88 -1.10
N ALA A 143 -0.59 -4.79 -2.38
CA ALA A 143 0.24 -4.33 -3.50
C ALA A 143 1.50 -5.18 -3.77
N GLU A 144 2.18 -5.67 -2.75
CA GLU A 144 3.29 -6.62 -2.85
C GLU A 144 2.86 -7.93 -2.16
N TYR A 145 2.94 -9.06 -2.87
CA TYR A 145 2.38 -10.33 -2.40
C TYR A 145 3.18 -11.54 -2.90
N ALA A 146 3.16 -12.65 -2.13
CA ALA A 146 3.84 -13.88 -2.47
C ALA A 146 3.14 -14.67 -3.60
N ASP A 147 3.91 -15.53 -4.28
CA ASP A 147 3.38 -16.40 -5.34
C ASP A 147 2.56 -17.57 -4.80
N ALA A 148 2.86 -18.02 -3.59
CA ALA A 148 2.35 -19.27 -3.02
C ALA A 148 0.84 -19.32 -2.75
N GLY A 149 0.10 -18.22 -2.84
CA GLY A 149 -1.36 -18.20 -2.66
C GLY A 149 -1.84 -18.59 -1.25
N THR A 150 -0.95 -18.59 -0.26
CA THR A 150 -1.25 -19.00 1.13
C THR A 150 -1.80 -17.86 1.99
N VAL A 151 -1.70 -16.63 1.52
CA VAL A 151 -2.15 -15.42 2.22
C VAL A 151 -3.06 -14.63 1.30
N SER A 152 -4.17 -14.11 1.84
CA SER A 152 -5.05 -13.23 1.10
C SER A 152 -4.32 -11.98 0.63
N CYS A 153 -4.60 -11.54 -0.58
CA CYS A 153 -3.90 -10.37 -1.14
C CYS A 153 -4.79 -9.48 -2.00
N VAL A 154 -4.43 -8.20 -2.03
CA VAL A 154 -5.03 -7.18 -2.90
C VAL A 154 -3.95 -6.51 -3.72
N GLY A 155 -4.18 -6.29 -5.01
CA GLY A 155 -3.26 -5.61 -5.91
C GLY A 155 -3.89 -5.35 -7.26
N ILE A 156 -3.05 -5.22 -8.29
CA ILE A 156 -3.45 -5.10 -9.69
C ILE A 156 -2.76 -6.18 -10.53
N ASN A 157 -3.14 -6.30 -11.80
CA ASN A 157 -2.41 -7.10 -12.78
C ASN A 157 -1.23 -6.29 -13.36
N ASP A 158 -0.07 -6.31 -12.70
CA ASP A 158 1.13 -5.57 -13.10
C ASP A 158 1.63 -5.95 -14.50
N VAL A 159 1.46 -7.21 -14.91
CA VAL A 159 1.89 -7.66 -16.25
C VAL A 159 1.05 -6.99 -17.33
N ASP A 160 -0.27 -7.04 -17.18
CA ASP A 160 -1.22 -6.46 -18.14
C ASP A 160 -1.07 -4.92 -18.19
N ALA A 161 -0.94 -4.27 -17.05
CA ALA A 161 -0.71 -2.83 -16.96
C ALA A 161 0.57 -2.40 -17.69
N SER A 162 1.66 -3.15 -17.50
CA SER A 162 2.93 -2.86 -18.15
C SER A 162 2.90 -3.16 -19.64
N GLN A 163 2.26 -4.27 -20.05
CA GLN A 163 2.04 -4.57 -21.47
C GLN A 163 1.28 -3.45 -22.17
N HIS A 164 0.26 -2.89 -21.51
CA HIS A 164 -0.50 -1.77 -22.06
C HIS A 164 0.39 -0.54 -22.23
N ALA A 165 1.13 -0.14 -21.19
CA ALA A 165 2.02 1.04 -21.22
C ALA A 165 3.05 0.95 -22.35
N ILE A 166 3.73 -0.20 -22.48
CA ILE A 166 4.73 -0.42 -23.53
C ILE A 166 4.08 -0.46 -24.93
N SER A 167 2.89 -1.08 -25.05
CA SER A 167 2.15 -1.11 -26.31
C SER A 167 1.73 0.29 -26.76
N GLN A 168 1.38 1.20 -25.85
CA GLN A 168 1.07 2.60 -26.18
C GLN A 168 2.31 3.32 -26.73
N LEU A 169 3.49 3.14 -26.13
CA LEU A 169 4.74 3.69 -26.65
C LEU A 169 5.05 3.15 -28.05
N ALA A 170 4.96 1.83 -28.26
CA ALA A 170 5.21 1.21 -29.56
C ALA A 170 4.19 1.66 -30.62
N ASN A 171 2.91 1.79 -30.29
CA ASN A 171 1.87 2.30 -31.17
C ASN A 171 2.11 3.77 -31.55
N GLY A 172 2.73 4.57 -30.65
CA GLY A 172 3.20 5.93 -30.92
C GLY A 172 4.46 6.00 -31.79
N GLY A 173 4.94 4.86 -32.31
CA GLY A 173 6.08 4.77 -33.24
C GLY A 173 7.45 4.65 -32.54
N ARG A 174 7.49 4.50 -31.20
CA ARG A 174 8.74 4.32 -30.47
C ARG A 174 9.31 2.92 -30.69
N LYS A 175 10.58 2.83 -31.00
CA LYS A 175 11.28 1.57 -31.36
C LYS A 175 12.39 1.20 -30.36
N ARG A 176 12.97 2.17 -29.69
CA ARG A 176 14.02 1.97 -28.68
C ARG A 176 13.47 2.27 -27.30
N ILE A 177 12.60 1.37 -26.82
CA ILE A 177 11.92 1.52 -25.52
C ILE A 177 12.81 0.92 -24.44
N ALA A 178 13.34 1.74 -23.53
CA ALA A 178 14.06 1.29 -22.35
C ALA A 178 13.14 1.14 -21.14
N MET A 179 13.61 0.41 -20.12
CA MET A 179 12.94 0.27 -18.83
C MET A 179 13.84 0.75 -17.70
N ILE A 180 13.31 1.57 -16.79
CA ILE A 180 13.92 1.83 -15.48
C ILE A 180 13.14 1.03 -14.46
N ASN A 181 13.73 -0.06 -14.01
CA ASN A 181 13.13 -1.01 -13.07
C ASN A 181 13.70 -0.83 -11.65
N HIS A 182 13.18 -1.58 -10.70
CA HIS A 182 13.64 -1.68 -9.32
C HIS A 182 14.25 -3.05 -9.06
N ASP A 183 14.67 -3.30 -7.81
CA ASP A 183 15.23 -4.57 -7.36
C ASP A 183 14.23 -5.72 -7.62
N LEU A 184 14.71 -6.78 -8.25
CA LEU A 184 13.92 -7.96 -8.60
C LEU A 184 13.54 -8.85 -7.39
N SER A 185 13.97 -8.52 -6.19
CA SER A 185 13.41 -9.13 -4.96
C SER A 185 11.93 -8.78 -4.81
N TYR A 186 11.49 -7.63 -5.32
CA TYR A 186 10.09 -7.23 -5.36
C TYR A 186 9.34 -7.93 -6.50
N LYS A 187 8.16 -8.47 -6.18
CA LYS A 187 7.34 -9.15 -7.18
C LYS A 187 6.83 -8.21 -8.27
N TYR A 188 6.37 -7.01 -7.90
CA TYR A 188 5.90 -6.04 -8.89
C TYR A 188 6.98 -5.73 -9.92
N ALA A 189 8.26 -5.60 -9.51
CA ALA A 189 9.36 -5.33 -10.42
C ALA A 189 9.54 -6.46 -11.44
N ARG A 190 9.48 -7.73 -10.98
CA ARG A 190 9.52 -8.91 -11.88
C ARG A 190 8.32 -8.97 -12.83
N LEU A 191 7.12 -8.65 -12.32
CA LEU A 191 5.89 -8.70 -13.14
C LEU A 191 5.87 -7.59 -14.18
N ARG A 192 6.26 -6.36 -13.82
CA ARG A 192 6.36 -5.23 -14.73
C ARG A 192 7.42 -5.47 -15.81
N GLU A 193 8.57 -6.06 -15.44
CA GLU A 193 9.59 -6.46 -16.41
C GLU A 193 9.11 -7.57 -17.34
N ARG A 194 8.34 -8.53 -16.83
CA ARG A 194 7.72 -9.57 -17.68
C ARG A 194 6.78 -8.95 -18.72
N GLY A 195 5.95 -7.98 -18.29
CA GLY A 195 5.09 -7.23 -19.20
C GLY A 195 5.87 -6.48 -20.28
N TYR A 196 6.94 -5.77 -19.88
CA TYR A 196 7.85 -5.07 -20.79
C TYR A 196 8.45 -6.04 -21.82
N LYS A 197 9.15 -7.08 -21.36
CA LYS A 197 9.82 -8.05 -22.24
C LYS A 197 8.85 -8.73 -23.20
N SER A 198 7.62 -9.02 -22.79
CA SER A 198 6.64 -9.68 -23.63
C SER A 198 6.22 -8.81 -24.83
N VAL A 199 6.07 -7.48 -24.65
CA VAL A 199 5.74 -6.57 -25.75
C VAL A 199 6.94 -6.32 -26.66
N ILE A 200 8.15 -6.13 -26.10
CA ILE A 200 9.37 -5.98 -26.87
C ILE A 200 9.54 -7.19 -27.82
N HIS A 201 9.36 -8.40 -27.31
CA HIS A 201 9.42 -9.62 -28.11
C HIS A 201 8.28 -9.72 -29.13
N LEU A 202 7.03 -9.46 -28.72
CA LEU A 202 5.86 -9.57 -29.60
C LEU A 202 5.92 -8.58 -30.78
N ARG A 203 6.51 -7.42 -30.57
CA ARG A 203 6.65 -6.34 -31.58
C ARG A 203 7.97 -6.42 -32.38
N ASP A 204 8.78 -7.43 -32.12
CA ASP A 204 10.09 -7.63 -32.77
C ASP A 204 10.97 -6.37 -32.70
N LEU A 205 11.04 -5.78 -31.49
CA LEU A 205 11.88 -4.63 -31.23
C LEU A 205 13.27 -5.08 -30.82
N ASP A 206 14.28 -4.76 -31.66
CA ASP A 206 15.68 -5.16 -31.42
C ASP A 206 16.33 -4.48 -30.20
N TYR A 207 15.75 -3.36 -29.73
CA TYR A 207 16.28 -2.62 -28.59
C TYR A 207 15.70 -3.15 -27.29
N GLN A 208 16.60 -3.59 -26.41
CA GLN A 208 16.23 -4.04 -25.06
C GLN A 208 17.26 -3.50 -24.05
N ALA A 209 16.88 -2.48 -23.27
CA ALA A 209 17.69 -1.91 -22.21
C ALA A 209 16.89 -1.80 -20.91
N VAL A 210 17.43 -2.36 -19.83
CA VAL A 210 16.82 -2.30 -18.48
C VAL A 210 17.88 -1.81 -17.51
N GLU A 211 17.61 -0.69 -16.85
CA GLU A 211 18.41 -0.17 -15.75
C GLU A 211 17.71 -0.45 -14.42
N TYR A 212 18.42 -0.96 -13.43
CA TYR A 212 17.88 -1.30 -12.13
C TYR A 212 18.22 -0.23 -11.10
N ALA A 213 17.22 0.53 -10.68
CA ALA A 213 17.36 1.53 -9.65
C ALA A 213 17.47 0.87 -8.26
N ARG A 214 18.40 1.36 -7.44
CA ARG A 214 18.64 0.83 -6.09
C ARG A 214 17.57 1.25 -5.07
N ALA A 215 16.76 2.25 -5.41
CA ALA A 215 15.68 2.76 -4.56
C ALA A 215 14.61 3.43 -5.42
N LEU A 216 13.37 3.50 -4.95
CA LEU A 216 12.30 4.27 -5.57
C LEU A 216 12.45 5.76 -5.20
N SER A 217 13.43 6.42 -5.81
CA SER A 217 13.71 7.84 -5.59
C SER A 217 14.02 8.55 -6.92
N SER A 218 13.78 9.86 -6.97
CA SER A 218 14.09 10.65 -8.16
C SER A 218 15.59 10.63 -8.47
N SER A 219 16.47 10.64 -7.46
CA SER A 219 17.92 10.54 -7.65
C SER A 219 18.36 9.21 -8.28
N ALA A 220 17.71 8.11 -7.91
CA ALA A 220 17.96 6.81 -8.53
C ALA A 220 17.44 6.77 -9.98
N GLY A 221 16.28 7.38 -10.25
CA GLY A 221 15.78 7.56 -11.62
C GLY A 221 16.70 8.42 -12.48
N MET A 222 17.28 9.50 -11.92
CA MET A 222 18.30 10.31 -12.62
C MET A 222 19.52 9.48 -12.99
N ALA A 223 20.07 8.72 -12.05
CA ALA A 223 21.25 7.90 -12.30
C ALA A 223 20.99 6.82 -13.36
N ALA A 224 19.85 6.13 -13.31
CA ALA A 224 19.45 5.15 -14.30
C ALA A 224 19.30 5.78 -15.70
N MET A 225 18.66 6.94 -15.80
CA MET A 225 18.51 7.63 -17.07
C MET A 225 19.84 8.13 -17.62
N GLN A 226 20.75 8.62 -16.77
CA GLN A 226 22.11 8.99 -17.19
C GLN A 226 22.85 7.80 -17.84
N ASN A 227 22.68 6.59 -17.31
CA ASN A 227 23.26 5.39 -17.91
C ASN A 227 22.65 5.08 -19.28
N LEU A 228 21.33 5.15 -19.40
CA LEU A 228 20.62 4.90 -20.67
C LEU A 228 20.98 5.89 -21.78
N LEU A 229 21.41 7.10 -21.43
CA LEU A 229 21.79 8.12 -22.42
C LEU A 229 23.23 7.96 -22.98
N LYS A 230 24.09 7.08 -22.40
CA LYS A 230 25.51 7.03 -22.74
C LYS A 230 25.82 6.53 -24.16
N ASP A 231 25.41 5.30 -24.49
CA ASP A 231 25.90 4.63 -25.69
C ASP A 231 24.85 4.55 -26.82
N ASN A 232 23.65 4.16 -26.50
CA ASN A 232 22.58 4.02 -27.48
C ASN A 232 21.26 4.50 -26.84
N PRO A 233 21.00 5.83 -26.84
CA PRO A 233 19.89 6.40 -26.12
C PRO A 233 18.52 5.88 -26.63
N PRO A 234 17.57 5.62 -25.72
CA PRO A 234 16.22 5.22 -26.07
C PRO A 234 15.45 6.38 -26.73
N ASP A 235 14.36 6.05 -27.44
CA ASP A 235 13.35 7.03 -27.88
C ASP A 235 12.12 7.01 -26.97
N ALA A 236 12.04 6.07 -26.04
CA ALA A 236 11.07 6.06 -24.96
C ALA A 236 11.57 5.33 -23.71
N VAL A 237 11.05 5.70 -22.55
CA VAL A 237 11.36 5.08 -21.25
C VAL A 237 10.08 4.74 -20.52
N PHE A 238 9.97 3.50 -20.07
CA PHE A 238 9.00 3.04 -19.08
C PHE A 238 9.68 2.93 -17.72
N ALA A 239 9.27 3.75 -16.77
CA ALA A 239 9.74 3.69 -15.40
C ALA A 239 8.70 3.01 -14.49
N VAL A 240 9.14 2.09 -13.64
CA VAL A 240 8.24 1.31 -12.77
C VAL A 240 7.64 2.10 -11.60
N SER A 241 7.90 3.39 -11.51
CA SER A 241 7.19 4.30 -10.60
C SER A 241 7.26 5.74 -11.11
N ASP A 242 6.30 6.56 -10.73
CA ASP A 242 6.28 7.99 -11.06
C ASP A 242 7.50 8.73 -10.49
N THR A 243 7.98 8.28 -9.33
CA THR A 243 9.18 8.88 -8.70
C THR A 243 10.45 8.63 -9.53
N LEU A 244 10.61 7.42 -10.07
CA LEU A 244 11.72 7.12 -11.00
C LEU A 244 11.56 7.88 -12.32
N ALA A 245 10.33 7.94 -12.85
CA ALA A 245 10.01 8.68 -14.06
C ALA A 245 10.34 10.18 -13.93
N ALA A 246 10.03 10.79 -12.77
CA ALA A 246 10.37 12.18 -12.50
C ALA A 246 11.89 12.43 -12.54
N GLY A 247 12.68 11.49 -12.02
CA GLY A 247 14.13 11.52 -12.14
C GLY A 247 14.60 11.41 -13.60
N ALA A 248 14.01 10.50 -14.36
CA ALA A 248 14.30 10.34 -15.79
C ALA A 248 13.97 11.62 -16.58
N LEU A 249 12.80 12.20 -16.39
CA LEU A 249 12.38 13.46 -17.02
C LEU A 249 13.41 14.58 -16.78
N ARG A 250 13.82 14.74 -15.52
CA ARG A 250 14.81 15.77 -15.17
C ARG A 250 16.16 15.55 -15.87
N THR A 251 16.62 14.31 -15.99
CA THR A 251 17.87 13.97 -16.67
C THR A 251 17.79 14.24 -18.17
N ILE A 252 16.67 13.87 -18.81
CA ILE A 252 16.42 14.13 -20.23
C ILE A 252 16.48 15.63 -20.51
N GLN A 253 15.78 16.45 -19.70
CA GLN A 253 15.78 17.91 -19.82
C GLN A 253 17.17 18.51 -19.59
N GLN A 254 17.95 18.00 -18.62
CA GLN A 254 19.34 18.45 -18.36
C GLN A 254 20.30 18.12 -19.52
N ALA A 255 20.00 17.06 -20.28
CA ALA A 255 20.72 16.70 -21.49
C ALA A 255 20.32 17.55 -22.72
N GLY A 256 19.41 18.50 -22.57
CA GLY A 256 18.89 19.35 -23.64
C GLY A 256 17.92 18.64 -24.60
N LEU A 257 17.42 17.45 -24.21
CA LEU A 257 16.48 16.68 -24.99
C LEU A 257 15.02 17.02 -24.58
N ARG A 258 14.11 16.93 -25.55
CA ARG A 258 12.70 17.26 -25.38
C ARG A 258 11.88 16.02 -25.04
N VAL A 259 10.88 16.23 -24.23
CA VAL A 259 9.86 15.22 -23.91
C VAL A 259 8.51 15.76 -24.39
N PRO A 260 7.78 15.02 -25.23
CA PRO A 260 8.01 13.65 -25.66
C PRO A 260 8.80 13.52 -26.98
N GLU A 261 9.15 14.62 -27.66
CA GLU A 261 9.63 14.61 -29.05
C GLU A 261 10.86 13.73 -29.23
N ASP A 262 11.90 13.91 -28.42
CA ASP A 262 13.14 13.15 -28.52
C ASP A 262 13.06 11.84 -27.72
N ILE A 263 12.50 11.90 -26.51
CA ILE A 263 12.30 10.73 -25.62
C ILE A 263 10.92 10.83 -24.92
N ALA A 264 10.03 9.88 -25.18
CA ALA A 264 8.77 9.75 -24.46
C ALA A 264 8.99 9.07 -23.10
N VAL A 265 8.20 9.43 -22.09
CA VAL A 265 8.30 8.84 -20.74
C VAL A 265 6.95 8.41 -20.23
N VAL A 266 6.85 7.16 -19.75
CA VAL A 266 5.69 6.64 -19.04
C VAL A 266 6.11 6.21 -17.64
N GLY A 267 5.35 6.65 -16.64
CA GLY A 267 5.49 6.24 -15.25
C GLY A 267 4.53 5.13 -14.85
N PHE A 268 4.47 4.91 -13.56
CA PHE A 268 3.56 3.95 -12.93
C PHE A 268 3.22 4.45 -11.52
N ASP A 269 2.04 4.22 -11.04
CA ASP A 269 1.38 4.47 -9.75
C ASP A 269 0.22 5.47 -9.86
N GLY A 270 0.31 6.50 -10.74
CA GLY A 270 -0.72 7.53 -10.88
C GLY A 270 -0.78 8.49 -9.69
N THR A 271 0.39 8.85 -9.17
CA THR A 271 0.50 9.72 -8.00
C THR A 271 0.24 11.21 -8.35
N GLU A 272 -0.01 12.03 -7.32
CA GLU A 272 -0.11 13.48 -7.47
C GLU A 272 1.15 14.09 -8.13
N LEU A 273 2.33 13.50 -7.89
CA LEU A 273 3.57 13.87 -8.57
C LEU A 273 3.44 13.75 -10.10
N ALA A 274 2.84 12.65 -10.60
CA ALA A 274 2.65 12.46 -12.04
C ALA A 274 1.74 13.53 -12.63
N GLU A 275 0.70 13.96 -11.92
CA GLU A 275 -0.17 15.04 -12.34
C GLU A 275 0.59 16.37 -12.40
N MET A 276 1.33 16.73 -11.35
CA MET A 276 2.10 17.99 -11.25
C MET A 276 3.13 18.14 -12.37
N ILE A 277 3.76 17.05 -12.82
CA ILE A 277 4.79 17.09 -13.88
C ILE A 277 4.24 16.67 -15.26
N SER A 278 2.93 16.58 -15.41
CA SER A 278 2.24 16.16 -16.66
C SER A 278 2.75 14.83 -17.22
N LEU A 279 3.04 13.86 -16.33
CA LEU A 279 3.55 12.54 -16.69
C LEU A 279 2.41 11.59 -17.07
N THR A 280 2.52 10.96 -18.24
CA THR A 280 1.70 9.79 -18.63
C THR A 280 2.05 8.63 -17.70
N THR A 281 1.05 7.95 -17.14
CA THR A 281 1.27 6.92 -16.13
C THR A 281 0.17 5.86 -16.12
N ILE A 282 0.49 4.70 -15.55
CA ILE A 282 -0.52 3.74 -15.09
C ILE A 282 -0.98 4.18 -13.71
N GLU A 283 -2.25 4.52 -13.58
CA GLU A 283 -2.86 4.86 -12.30
C GLU A 283 -3.38 3.60 -11.62
N GLN A 284 -2.88 3.31 -10.43
CA GLN A 284 -3.37 2.27 -9.55
C GLN A 284 -4.48 2.82 -8.64
N PRO A 285 -5.52 2.06 -8.31
CA PRO A 285 -6.56 2.47 -7.37
C PRO A 285 -6.04 2.37 -5.91
N SER A 286 -5.02 3.16 -5.57
CA SER A 286 -4.20 3.01 -4.36
C SER A 286 -5.03 2.98 -3.08
N ARG A 287 -6.01 3.90 -2.93
CA ARG A 287 -6.88 3.93 -1.75
C ARG A 287 -7.81 2.72 -1.68
N ASP A 288 -8.35 2.28 -2.82
CA ASP A 288 -9.24 1.13 -2.85
C ASP A 288 -8.50 -0.18 -2.59
N ILE A 289 -7.22 -0.27 -3.01
CA ILE A 289 -6.31 -1.35 -2.62
C ILE A 289 -6.22 -1.42 -1.09
N GLY A 290 -5.99 -0.27 -0.43
CA GLY A 290 -5.92 -0.18 1.03
C GLY A 290 -7.23 -0.55 1.72
N ARG A 291 -8.37 -0.02 1.26
CA ARG A 291 -9.70 -0.31 1.81
C ARG A 291 -10.03 -1.81 1.70
N LYS A 292 -9.79 -2.40 0.54
CA LYS A 292 -10.02 -3.83 0.31
C LYS A 292 -9.13 -4.72 1.17
N ALA A 293 -7.89 -4.29 1.45
CA ALA A 293 -7.02 -5.02 2.36
C ALA A 293 -7.58 -5.05 3.80
N VAL A 294 -8.19 -3.95 4.26
CA VAL A 294 -8.88 -3.91 5.56
C VAL A 294 -10.11 -4.82 5.55
N ASP A 295 -10.97 -4.75 4.53
CA ASP A 295 -12.16 -5.63 4.41
C ASP A 295 -11.76 -7.11 4.55
N LEU A 296 -10.72 -7.54 3.81
CA LEU A 296 -10.21 -8.91 3.88
C LEU A 296 -9.65 -9.25 5.27
N LEU A 297 -8.90 -8.31 5.89
CA LEU A 297 -8.31 -8.56 7.20
C LEU A 297 -9.39 -8.68 8.27
N LEU A 298 -10.40 -7.80 8.28
CA LEU A 298 -11.50 -7.85 9.23
C LEU A 298 -12.32 -9.14 9.07
N ASN A 299 -12.56 -9.57 7.82
CA ASN A 299 -13.18 -10.86 7.57
C ASN A 299 -12.36 -12.02 8.18
N LYS A 300 -11.03 -11.99 8.05
CA LYS A 300 -10.14 -12.99 8.67
C LYS A 300 -10.13 -12.93 10.20
N ILE A 301 -10.25 -11.73 10.78
CA ILE A 301 -10.34 -11.55 12.24
C ILE A 301 -11.66 -12.12 12.78
N ASP A 302 -12.75 -11.91 12.05
CA ASP A 302 -14.08 -12.39 12.46
C ASP A 302 -14.31 -13.86 12.13
N ASN A 303 -13.73 -14.35 11.03
CA ASN A 303 -13.86 -15.70 10.50
C ASN A 303 -12.46 -16.28 10.21
N PRO A 304 -11.76 -16.84 11.22
CA PRO A 304 -10.40 -17.36 11.05
C PRO A 304 -10.26 -18.43 9.94
N ASP A 305 -11.32 -19.20 9.72
CA ASP A 305 -11.39 -20.25 8.69
C ASP A 305 -11.81 -19.73 7.30
N ALA A 306 -12.01 -18.41 7.13
CA ALA A 306 -12.34 -17.84 5.82
C ALA A 306 -11.32 -18.24 4.78
N PRO A 307 -11.71 -18.54 3.52
CA PRO A 307 -10.79 -18.93 2.46
C PRO A 307 -9.78 -17.81 2.17
N THR A 308 -8.64 -18.21 1.60
CA THR A 308 -7.68 -17.24 1.06
C THR A 308 -8.23 -16.65 -0.22
N GLU A 309 -8.21 -15.32 -0.32
CA GLU A 309 -8.72 -14.58 -1.46
C GLU A 309 -7.61 -13.79 -2.14
N ARG A 310 -7.69 -13.67 -3.47
CA ARG A 310 -6.83 -12.83 -4.29
C ARG A 310 -7.70 -11.84 -5.05
N ILE A 311 -7.64 -10.56 -4.69
CA ILE A 311 -8.41 -9.49 -5.32
C ILE A 311 -7.46 -8.67 -6.19
N MET A 312 -7.74 -8.61 -7.50
CA MET A 312 -7.03 -7.76 -8.46
C MET A 312 -8.00 -6.67 -8.90
N LEU A 313 -7.66 -5.41 -8.59
CA LEU A 313 -8.45 -4.24 -8.95
C LEU A 313 -8.03 -3.72 -10.33
N ASP A 314 -8.94 -3.01 -10.98
CA ASP A 314 -8.68 -2.40 -12.28
C ASP A 314 -7.77 -1.18 -12.13
N TRP A 315 -6.86 -1.02 -13.07
CA TRP A 315 -5.96 0.13 -13.25
C TRP A 315 -6.43 0.99 -14.42
N ARG A 316 -5.88 2.19 -14.55
CA ARG A 316 -6.17 3.09 -15.68
C ARG A 316 -4.89 3.60 -16.32
N PHE A 317 -4.88 3.77 -17.63
CA PHE A 317 -3.82 4.49 -18.35
C PHE A 317 -4.21 5.96 -18.46
N ILE A 318 -3.39 6.84 -17.91
CA ILE A 318 -3.62 8.28 -17.92
C ILE A 318 -2.59 8.93 -18.85
N SER A 319 -3.04 9.30 -20.06
CA SER A 319 -2.21 9.99 -21.05
C SER A 319 -2.08 11.48 -20.66
N ARG A 320 -0.84 12.00 -20.73
CA ARG A 320 -0.48 13.40 -20.48
C ARG A 320 0.60 13.84 -21.47
N ALA A 321 1.29 14.95 -21.18
CA ALA A 321 2.25 15.58 -22.08
C ALA A 321 3.58 14.83 -22.27
N SER A 322 3.86 13.78 -21.53
CA SER A 322 5.15 13.06 -21.62
C SER A 322 5.20 11.95 -22.68
N THR A 323 4.08 11.72 -23.43
CA THR A 323 4.00 10.74 -24.53
C THR A 323 3.29 11.30 -25.75
#